data_6a857ca4fde2ef85c8419449da11d543
#
_entry.id   6a857ca4fde2ef85c8419449da11d543
#
_cell.length_a   1.000
_cell.length_b   1.000
_cell.length_c   1.000
_cell.angle_alpha   90.00
_cell.angle_beta   90.00
_cell.angle_gamma   90.00
#
_symmetry.space_group_name_H-M   'P 1'
#
loop_
_entity.id
_entity.type
_entity.pdbx_description
1 polymer ?
#
loop_
_entity_poly.entity_id
_entity_poly.type
_entity_poly.pdbx_seq_one_letter_code
_entity_poly.pdbx_strand_id
1 'polypeptide(L)'
;MRELLFSAITRAEAALKAVCAHEFTRLHPDVVNPYLNPDYYDSRRRPSAVALIDKVFKRILELDGNPRNRGDYGGKAYIRHCMEDHNGQVPLWVLANDLSFGQTVWFFQVQSPAVRLAVAESFTGLYADTHDGPRRITIKRLDSIFNRLVFYRNLCAHDERCYCARYDGRANENVYQAIGDLGYLLDKDDYLE
;
A
#
# COMPACT_ATOMS: atom_id res chain seq x y z
N MET A 1 -18.75 -10.87 -11.29
CA MET A 1 -18.32 -10.87 -9.88
C MET A 1 -16.80 -10.71 -9.72
N ARG A 2 -15.94 -11.55 -10.35
CA ARG A 2 -14.47 -11.43 -10.23
C ARG A 2 -13.94 -10.08 -10.69
N GLU A 3 -14.38 -9.59 -11.84
CA GLU A 3 -13.96 -8.28 -12.39
C GLU A 3 -14.35 -7.12 -11.47
N LEU A 4 -15.57 -7.14 -10.94
CA LEU A 4 -16.04 -6.13 -9.99
C LEU A 4 -15.21 -6.16 -8.71
N LEU A 5 -14.96 -7.36 -8.15
CA LEU A 5 -14.11 -7.51 -6.97
C LEU A 5 -12.69 -7.01 -7.25
N PHE A 6 -12.10 -7.36 -8.39
CA PHE A 6 -10.77 -6.92 -8.78
C PHE A 6 -10.70 -5.40 -8.92
N SER A 7 -11.70 -4.78 -9.57
CA SER A 7 -11.81 -3.32 -9.71
C SER A 7 -11.90 -2.64 -8.33
N ALA A 8 -12.77 -3.11 -7.44
CA ALA A 8 -12.91 -2.56 -6.10
C ALA A 8 -11.61 -2.71 -5.26
N ILE A 9 -10.94 -3.87 -5.35
CA ILE A 9 -9.65 -4.08 -4.67
C ILE A 9 -8.57 -3.14 -5.24
N THR A 10 -8.57 -2.88 -6.55
CA THR A 10 -7.61 -1.95 -7.18
C THR A 10 -7.83 -0.51 -6.69
N ARG A 11 -9.08 -0.09 -6.49
CA ARG A 11 -9.41 1.21 -5.88
C ARG A 11 -8.89 1.28 -4.42
N ALA A 12 -9.12 0.23 -3.64
CA ALA A 12 -8.60 0.14 -2.27
C ALA A 12 -7.06 0.14 -2.21
N GLU A 13 -6.39 -0.50 -3.18
CA GLU A 13 -4.92 -0.43 -3.34
C GLU A 13 -4.47 0.99 -3.58
N ALA A 14 -5.13 1.72 -4.49
CA ALA A 14 -4.81 3.11 -4.80
C ALA A 14 -5.00 4.03 -3.57
N ALA A 15 -6.10 3.85 -2.83
CA ALA A 15 -6.36 4.58 -1.58
C ALA A 15 -5.25 4.32 -0.54
N LEU A 16 -4.84 3.07 -0.35
CA LEU A 16 -3.75 2.74 0.59
C LEU A 16 -2.42 3.40 0.17
N LYS A 17 -2.06 3.34 -1.12
CA LYS A 17 -0.85 4.00 -1.64
C LYS A 17 -0.87 5.49 -1.34
N ALA A 18 -1.97 6.17 -1.64
CA ALA A 18 -2.13 7.60 -1.43
C ALA A 18 -2.04 7.97 0.07
N VAL A 19 -2.81 7.29 0.93
CA VAL A 19 -2.83 7.56 2.36
C VAL A 19 -1.47 7.26 3.01
N CYS A 20 -0.84 6.13 2.69
CA CYS A 20 0.48 5.80 3.22
C CYS A 20 1.55 6.80 2.78
N ALA A 21 1.56 7.20 1.51
CA ALA A 21 2.52 8.19 1.00
C ALA A 21 2.30 9.56 1.66
N HIS A 22 1.04 9.98 1.80
CA HIS A 22 0.68 11.24 2.45
C HIS A 22 1.12 11.27 3.92
N GLU A 23 0.70 10.30 4.72
CA GLU A 23 0.97 10.29 6.15
C GLU A 23 2.44 10.11 6.48
N PHE A 24 3.15 9.28 5.71
CA PHE A 24 4.60 9.16 5.85
C PHE A 24 5.32 10.46 5.55
N THR A 25 5.00 11.12 4.43
CA THR A 25 5.61 12.40 4.02
C THR A 25 5.29 13.52 5.00
N ARG A 26 4.03 13.60 5.47
CA ARG A 26 3.59 14.60 6.45
C ARG A 26 4.37 14.52 7.78
N LEU A 27 4.76 13.33 8.19
CA LEU A 27 5.55 13.12 9.41
C LEU A 27 7.08 13.30 9.20
N HIS A 28 7.55 13.45 7.95
CA HIS A 28 8.95 13.64 7.60
C HIS A 28 9.13 14.77 6.56
N PRO A 29 8.63 16.01 6.81
CA PRO A 29 8.48 17.05 5.79
C PRO A 29 9.81 17.57 5.23
N ASP A 30 10.87 17.63 6.05
CA ASP A 30 12.13 18.30 5.73
C ASP A 30 13.24 17.31 5.29
N VAL A 31 12.89 16.07 4.97
CA VAL A 31 13.86 15.03 4.64
C VAL A 31 13.69 14.57 3.19
N VAL A 32 14.80 14.60 2.45
CA VAL A 32 14.84 14.08 1.09
C VAL A 32 14.81 12.56 1.09
N ASN A 33 13.88 11.96 0.34
CA ASN A 33 13.71 10.52 0.23
C ASN A 33 13.73 9.77 1.58
N PRO A 34 12.93 10.21 2.58
CA PRO A 34 13.00 9.66 3.95
C PRO A 34 12.72 8.16 3.99
N TYR A 35 11.99 7.63 3.02
CA TYR A 35 11.66 6.22 2.89
C TYR A 35 12.88 5.33 2.60
N LEU A 36 14.04 5.89 2.23
CA LEU A 36 15.29 5.15 2.07
C LEU A 36 16.09 5.02 3.38
N ASN A 37 15.71 5.73 4.44
CA ASN A 37 16.40 5.65 5.72
C ASN A 37 15.63 4.72 6.69
N PRO A 38 16.23 3.58 7.11
CA PRO A 38 15.58 2.63 8.01
C PRO A 38 15.30 3.16 9.42
N ASP A 39 15.84 4.32 9.81
CA ASP A 39 15.59 4.94 11.11
C ASP A 39 14.18 5.55 11.24
N TYR A 40 13.49 5.79 10.11
CA TYR A 40 12.12 6.30 10.10
C TYR A 40 11.04 5.21 10.23
N TYR A 41 11.46 3.94 10.36
CA TYR A 41 10.57 2.79 10.49
C TYR A 41 10.51 2.26 11.94
N ASP A 42 9.62 1.30 12.20
CA ASP A 42 9.57 0.64 13.53
C ASP A 42 10.88 -0.09 13.80
N SER A 43 11.58 0.29 14.88
CA SER A 43 12.85 -0.31 15.25
C SER A 43 12.76 -1.83 15.46
N ARG A 44 11.61 -2.33 15.92
CA ARG A 44 11.35 -3.77 16.09
C ARG A 44 11.21 -4.51 14.76
N ARG A 45 10.94 -3.78 13.68
CA ARG A 45 10.80 -4.31 12.33
C ARG A 45 11.93 -3.87 11.41
N ARG A 46 13.02 -3.31 11.97
CA ARG A 46 14.16 -2.79 11.22
C ARG A 46 14.71 -3.76 10.17
N PRO A 47 14.91 -5.07 10.43
CA PRO A 47 15.39 -6.00 9.40
C PRO A 47 14.43 -6.09 8.19
N SER A 48 13.12 -6.07 8.46
CA SER A 48 12.09 -6.09 7.40
C SER A 48 12.04 -4.77 6.63
N ALA A 49 12.22 -3.63 7.30
CA ALA A 49 12.31 -2.31 6.67
C ALA A 49 13.54 -2.21 5.75
N VAL A 50 14.71 -2.65 6.22
CA VAL A 50 15.94 -2.72 5.39
C VAL A 50 15.71 -3.60 4.16
N ALA A 51 15.09 -4.77 4.34
CA ALA A 51 14.79 -5.66 3.22
C ALA A 51 13.84 -5.02 2.19
N LEU A 52 12.83 -4.26 2.63
CA LEU A 52 11.94 -3.51 1.74
C LEU A 52 12.72 -2.43 0.97
N ILE A 53 13.55 -1.65 1.67
CA ILE A 53 14.35 -0.59 1.06
C ILE A 53 15.27 -1.19 -0.01
N ASP A 54 16.03 -2.23 0.32
CA ASP A 54 17.05 -2.79 -0.57
C ASP A 54 16.44 -3.55 -1.76
N LYS A 55 15.39 -4.36 -1.51
CA LYS A 55 14.83 -5.24 -2.54
C LYS A 55 13.76 -4.58 -3.39
N VAL A 56 13.15 -3.47 -2.92
CA VAL A 56 12.04 -2.82 -3.61
C VAL A 56 12.41 -1.38 -3.97
N PHE A 57 12.63 -0.50 -3.01
CA PHE A 57 12.80 0.93 -3.29
C PHE A 57 14.08 1.22 -4.08
N LYS A 58 15.23 0.72 -3.61
CA LYS A 58 16.50 0.91 -4.32
C LYS A 58 16.48 0.28 -5.72
N ARG A 59 15.76 -0.83 -5.89
CA ARG A 59 15.62 -1.46 -7.20
C ARG A 59 14.78 -0.62 -8.17
N ILE A 60 13.67 -0.03 -7.69
CA ILE A 60 12.84 0.88 -8.51
C ILE A 60 13.64 2.12 -8.91
N LEU A 61 14.45 2.64 -8.00
CA LEU A 61 15.29 3.83 -8.21
C LEU A 61 16.65 3.52 -8.84
N GLU A 62 16.91 2.27 -9.19
CA GLU A 62 18.21 1.79 -9.72
C GLU A 62 19.43 2.13 -8.84
N LEU A 63 19.19 2.19 -7.53
CA LEU A 63 20.22 2.42 -6.51
C LEU A 63 20.78 1.10 -5.92
N ASP A 64 20.39 -0.04 -6.48
CA ASP A 64 20.80 -1.38 -6.02
C ASP A 64 22.17 -1.82 -6.55
N GLY A 65 22.82 -0.98 -7.36
CA GLY A 65 24.13 -1.25 -7.95
C GLY A 65 24.11 -2.30 -9.07
N ASN A 66 22.95 -2.69 -9.58
CA ASN A 66 22.85 -3.67 -10.67
C ASN A 66 23.28 -3.04 -11.99
N PRO A 67 24.38 -3.53 -12.63
CA PRO A 67 24.91 -2.95 -13.87
C PRO A 67 23.97 -3.13 -15.09
N ARG A 68 22.92 -3.94 -14.97
CA ARG A 68 21.91 -4.11 -16.01
C ARG A 68 20.88 -2.99 -16.01
N ASN A 69 20.74 -2.30 -14.88
CA ASN A 69 19.91 -1.11 -14.76
C ASN A 69 20.82 0.10 -15.09
N ARG A 70 20.55 0.81 -16.18
CA ARG A 70 21.43 1.89 -16.68
C ARG A 70 20.63 3.17 -16.98
N GLY A 71 19.91 3.71 -15.98
CA GLY A 71 19.16 4.94 -16.15
C GLY A 71 17.89 4.79 -16.99
N ASP A 72 17.44 3.56 -17.21
CA ASP A 72 16.19 3.27 -17.90
C ASP A 72 14.98 3.32 -16.97
N TYR A 73 15.21 3.10 -15.66
CA TYR A 73 14.18 3.07 -14.61
C TYR A 73 12.95 2.23 -14.99
N GLY A 74 13.19 1.10 -15.69
CA GLY A 74 12.12 0.25 -16.21
C GLY A 74 11.21 0.92 -17.24
N GLY A 75 11.73 1.90 -18.00
CA GLY A 75 10.97 2.69 -18.97
C GLY A 75 10.10 3.78 -18.36
N LYS A 76 10.22 4.06 -17.04
CA LYS A 76 9.35 4.99 -16.32
C LYS A 76 9.87 6.42 -16.39
N ALA A 77 9.36 7.18 -17.35
CA ALA A 77 9.77 8.55 -17.59
C ALA A 77 9.64 9.46 -16.36
N TYR A 78 8.64 9.23 -15.48
CA TYR A 78 8.44 10.03 -14.27
C TYR A 78 9.50 9.77 -13.19
N ILE A 79 10.01 8.53 -13.04
CA ILE A 79 11.13 8.23 -12.13
C ILE A 79 12.41 8.85 -12.71
N ARG A 80 12.68 8.67 -14.01
CA ARG A 80 13.82 9.27 -14.69
C ARG A 80 13.85 10.78 -14.50
N HIS A 81 12.74 11.45 -14.74
CA HIS A 81 12.61 12.90 -14.53
C HIS A 81 12.99 13.31 -13.11
N CYS A 82 12.49 12.63 -12.07
CA CYS A 82 12.86 12.93 -10.70
C CYS A 82 14.37 12.69 -10.44
N MET A 83 14.92 11.63 -10.97
CA MET A 83 16.34 11.26 -10.75
C MET A 83 17.31 12.22 -11.46
N GLU A 84 17.00 12.61 -12.71
CA GLU A 84 17.88 13.41 -13.55
C GLU A 84 17.66 14.92 -13.37
N ASP A 85 16.40 15.37 -13.34
CA ASP A 85 16.06 16.80 -13.35
C ASP A 85 15.81 17.38 -11.94
N HIS A 86 15.57 16.52 -10.92
CA HIS A 86 15.32 16.92 -9.53
C HIS A 86 16.37 16.39 -8.54
N ASN A 87 17.63 16.21 -8.99
CA ASN A 87 18.75 15.78 -8.15
C ASN A 87 18.48 14.50 -7.36
N GLY A 88 17.76 13.54 -7.91
CA GLY A 88 17.41 12.30 -7.25
C GLY A 88 16.35 12.42 -6.15
N GLN A 89 15.65 13.54 -6.05
CA GLN A 89 14.53 13.72 -5.13
C GLN A 89 13.28 13.10 -5.74
N VAL A 90 12.95 11.88 -5.31
CA VAL A 90 11.75 11.17 -5.77
C VAL A 90 10.69 11.21 -4.68
N PRO A 91 9.59 11.95 -4.86
CA PRO A 91 8.50 11.95 -3.89
C PRO A 91 7.94 10.55 -3.66
N LEU A 92 7.59 10.21 -2.42
CA LEU A 92 7.07 8.88 -2.10
C LEU A 92 5.81 8.52 -2.88
N TRP A 93 4.93 9.48 -3.17
CA TRP A 93 3.72 9.25 -3.97
C TRP A 93 4.05 8.88 -5.43
N VAL A 94 5.18 9.36 -5.97
CA VAL A 94 5.70 8.95 -7.29
C VAL A 94 6.19 7.50 -7.23
N LEU A 95 7.05 7.18 -6.25
CA LEU A 95 7.56 5.83 -6.03
C LEU A 95 6.43 4.81 -5.79
N ALA A 96 5.40 5.20 -5.03
CA ALA A 96 4.29 4.33 -4.65
C ALA A 96 3.48 3.80 -5.85
N ASN A 97 3.49 4.51 -6.99
CA ASN A 97 2.85 4.01 -8.22
C ASN A 97 3.48 2.69 -8.71
N ASP A 98 4.75 2.46 -8.39
CA ASP A 98 5.49 1.27 -8.82
C ASP A 98 5.46 0.12 -7.82
N LEU A 99 4.85 0.32 -6.67
CA LEU A 99 4.64 -0.74 -5.70
C LEU A 99 3.46 -1.63 -6.10
N SER A 100 3.65 -2.95 -6.01
CA SER A 100 2.51 -3.87 -6.00
C SER A 100 1.70 -3.69 -4.72
N PHE A 101 0.45 -4.17 -4.70
CA PHE A 101 -0.37 -4.11 -3.48
C PHE A 101 0.31 -4.78 -2.28
N GLY A 102 0.90 -5.96 -2.48
CA GLY A 102 1.65 -6.65 -1.42
C GLY A 102 2.84 -5.84 -0.90
N GLN A 103 3.56 -5.14 -1.77
CA GLN A 103 4.67 -4.26 -1.37
C GLN A 103 4.16 -3.02 -0.62
N THR A 104 3.02 -2.46 -1.02
CA THR A 104 2.38 -1.34 -0.29
C THR A 104 1.93 -1.78 1.11
N VAL A 105 1.33 -2.97 1.23
CA VAL A 105 0.97 -3.54 2.54
C VAL A 105 2.22 -3.81 3.39
N TRP A 106 3.28 -4.34 2.79
CA TRP A 106 4.57 -4.50 3.49
C TRP A 106 5.10 -3.15 3.98
N PHE A 107 5.08 -2.11 3.11
CA PHE A 107 5.46 -0.75 3.49
C PHE A 107 4.65 -0.24 4.68
N PHE A 108 3.32 -0.37 4.66
CA PHE A 108 2.46 -0.02 5.80
C PHE A 108 2.84 -0.78 7.08
N GLN A 109 3.10 -2.08 6.97
CA GLN A 109 3.37 -2.93 8.13
C GLN A 109 4.70 -2.63 8.83
N VAL A 110 5.73 -2.18 8.10
CA VAL A 110 7.05 -1.87 8.68
C VAL A 110 7.14 -0.44 9.22
N GLN A 111 6.12 0.40 9.00
CA GLN A 111 6.10 1.79 9.45
C GLN A 111 6.16 1.91 10.97
N SER A 112 6.62 3.07 11.43
CA SER A 112 6.57 3.44 12.83
C SER A 112 5.12 3.41 13.37
N PRO A 113 4.91 3.16 14.68
CA PRO A 113 3.56 3.19 15.26
C PRO A 113 2.82 4.50 14.99
N ALA A 114 3.54 5.63 14.94
CA ALA A 114 2.95 6.94 14.66
C ALA A 114 2.38 7.02 13.24
N VAL A 115 3.15 6.61 12.22
CA VAL A 115 2.67 6.59 10.83
C VAL A 115 1.49 5.62 10.67
N ARG A 116 1.57 4.43 11.25
CA ARG A 116 0.47 3.43 11.16
C ARG A 116 -0.81 3.92 11.84
N LEU A 117 -0.67 4.67 12.95
CA LEU A 117 -1.83 5.28 13.61
C LEU A 117 -2.43 6.38 12.72
N ALA A 118 -1.61 7.27 12.17
CA ALA A 118 -2.07 8.32 11.27
C ALA A 118 -2.80 7.75 10.04
N VAL A 119 -2.30 6.68 9.43
CA VAL A 119 -2.99 5.97 8.34
C VAL A 119 -4.35 5.43 8.80
N ALA A 120 -4.43 4.83 10.01
CA ALA A 120 -5.70 4.32 10.53
C ALA A 120 -6.70 5.44 10.85
N GLU A 121 -6.23 6.59 11.31
CA GLU A 121 -7.04 7.79 11.54
C GLU A 121 -7.55 8.38 10.22
N SER A 122 -6.70 8.45 9.18
CA SER A 122 -7.11 8.89 7.84
C SER A 122 -8.23 8.00 7.28
N PHE A 123 -8.12 6.69 7.34
CA PHE A 123 -9.21 5.79 6.91
C PHE A 123 -10.45 5.92 7.81
N THR A 124 -10.29 6.20 9.10
CA THR A 124 -11.43 6.47 10.00
C THR A 124 -12.16 7.75 9.58
N GLY A 125 -11.43 8.81 9.21
CA GLY A 125 -11.98 10.06 8.69
C GLY A 125 -12.71 9.84 7.36
N LEU A 126 -12.06 9.22 6.37
CA LEU A 126 -12.67 8.91 5.08
C LEU A 126 -13.96 8.10 5.23
N TYR A 127 -13.98 7.12 6.13
CA TYR A 127 -15.19 6.36 6.43
C TYR A 127 -16.29 7.25 6.99
N ALA A 128 -15.98 8.12 7.96
CA ALA A 128 -16.97 9.01 8.60
C ALA A 128 -17.57 10.03 7.62
N ASP A 129 -16.76 10.50 6.65
CA ASP A 129 -17.19 11.48 5.64
C ASP A 129 -18.13 10.88 4.58
N THR A 130 -18.07 9.57 4.36
CA THR A 130 -18.75 8.89 3.25
C THR A 130 -19.85 7.90 3.69
N HIS A 131 -19.93 7.57 4.98
CA HIS A 131 -20.89 6.60 5.54
C HIS A 131 -21.77 7.22 6.64
N ASP A 132 -22.90 6.59 6.89
CA ASP A 132 -23.83 6.99 7.94
C ASP A 132 -23.28 6.62 9.34
N GLY A 133 -22.46 7.49 9.89
CA GLY A 133 -21.93 7.41 11.25
C GLY A 133 -20.44 7.01 11.38
N PRO A 134 -19.80 7.46 12.46
CA PRO A 134 -18.37 7.23 12.66
C PRO A 134 -18.09 5.77 13.02
N ARG A 135 -17.06 5.21 12.41
CA ARG A 135 -16.55 3.88 12.74
C ARG A 135 -15.03 3.92 12.87
N ARG A 136 -14.53 3.71 14.07
CA ARG A 136 -13.11 3.68 14.34
C ARG A 136 -12.45 2.47 13.64
N ILE A 137 -11.49 2.76 12.78
CA ILE A 137 -10.65 1.76 12.10
C ILE A 137 -9.32 1.67 12.85
N THR A 138 -8.97 0.49 13.35
CA THR A 138 -7.74 0.28 14.10
C THR A 138 -6.63 -0.25 13.21
N ILE A 139 -5.37 -0.06 13.59
CA ILE A 139 -4.20 -0.63 12.91
C ILE A 139 -4.35 -2.15 12.72
N LYS A 140 -4.79 -2.87 13.76
CA LYS A 140 -5.01 -4.33 13.69
C LYS A 140 -6.08 -4.70 12.66
N ARG A 141 -7.13 -3.87 12.56
CA ARG A 141 -8.19 -4.08 11.56
C ARG A 141 -7.64 -3.88 10.15
N LEU A 142 -6.87 -2.82 9.92
CA LEU A 142 -6.23 -2.56 8.62
C LEU A 142 -5.27 -3.69 8.22
N ASP A 143 -4.43 -4.19 9.13
CA ASP A 143 -3.56 -5.34 8.85
C ASP A 143 -4.37 -6.54 8.35
N SER A 144 -5.48 -6.86 9.03
CA SER A 144 -6.34 -7.98 8.64
C SER A 144 -7.00 -7.77 7.28
N ILE A 145 -7.55 -6.58 7.05
CA ILE A 145 -8.18 -6.18 5.79
C ILE A 145 -7.18 -6.28 4.64
N PHE A 146 -6.04 -5.59 4.74
CA PHE A 146 -5.09 -5.52 3.65
C PHE A 146 -4.47 -6.88 3.29
N ASN A 147 -4.13 -7.70 4.28
CA ASN A 147 -3.61 -9.04 4.01
C ASN A 147 -4.64 -9.91 3.25
N ARG A 148 -5.91 -9.82 3.63
CA ARG A 148 -6.99 -10.54 2.94
C ARG A 148 -7.21 -10.00 1.53
N LEU A 149 -7.22 -8.68 1.35
CA LEU A 149 -7.39 -8.08 0.03
C LEU A 149 -6.24 -8.39 -0.92
N VAL A 150 -4.98 -8.42 -0.43
CA VAL A 150 -3.83 -8.89 -1.23
C VAL A 150 -4.03 -10.32 -1.72
N PHE A 151 -4.51 -11.23 -0.84
CA PHE A 151 -4.79 -12.60 -1.21
C PHE A 151 -5.84 -12.67 -2.34
N TYR A 152 -6.99 -12.02 -2.17
CA TYR A 152 -8.06 -12.03 -3.18
C TYR A 152 -7.67 -11.28 -4.46
N ARG A 153 -6.89 -10.21 -4.38
CA ARG A 153 -6.33 -9.53 -5.55
C ARG A 153 -5.49 -10.48 -6.40
N ASN A 154 -4.65 -11.26 -5.76
CA ASN A 154 -3.80 -12.21 -6.48
C ASN A 154 -4.62 -13.34 -7.12
N LEU A 155 -5.62 -13.88 -6.45
CA LEU A 155 -6.55 -14.85 -7.04
C LEU A 155 -7.26 -14.28 -8.27
N CYS A 156 -7.76 -13.05 -8.18
CA CYS A 156 -8.42 -12.39 -9.31
C CYS A 156 -7.47 -12.17 -10.49
N ALA A 157 -6.22 -11.77 -10.21
CA ALA A 157 -5.23 -11.50 -11.25
C ALA A 157 -4.73 -12.77 -11.96
N HIS A 158 -4.72 -13.92 -11.27
CA HIS A 158 -4.26 -15.20 -11.81
C HIS A 158 -5.39 -16.12 -12.29
N ASP A 159 -6.60 -15.58 -12.46
CA ASP A 159 -7.76 -16.32 -12.99
C ASP A 159 -8.23 -17.48 -12.11
N GLU A 160 -7.90 -17.44 -10.82
CA GLU A 160 -8.26 -18.49 -9.88
C GLU A 160 -9.71 -18.36 -9.36
N ARG A 161 -10.22 -19.45 -8.76
CA ARG A 161 -11.60 -19.51 -8.25
C ARG A 161 -11.74 -18.77 -6.91
N CYS A 162 -12.12 -17.49 -6.94
CA CYS A 162 -12.26 -16.66 -5.74
C CYS A 162 -13.36 -17.13 -4.78
N TYR A 163 -14.48 -17.70 -5.29
CA TYR A 163 -15.67 -18.01 -4.49
C TYR A 163 -15.50 -19.16 -3.50
N CYS A 164 -14.58 -20.10 -3.76
CA CYS A 164 -14.26 -21.20 -2.85
C CYS A 164 -12.97 -20.97 -2.06
N ALA A 165 -12.22 -19.93 -2.37
CA ALA A 165 -10.97 -19.62 -1.70
C ALA A 165 -11.22 -19.07 -0.30
N ARG A 166 -10.29 -19.38 0.61
CA ARG A 166 -10.32 -18.92 1.99
C ARG A 166 -8.95 -18.41 2.39
N TYR A 167 -8.87 -17.16 2.78
CA TYR A 167 -7.64 -16.64 3.34
C TYR A 167 -7.31 -17.38 4.63
N ASP A 168 -6.07 -17.82 4.79
CA ASP A 168 -5.58 -18.56 5.98
C ASP A 168 -6.38 -19.84 6.31
N GLY A 169 -7.12 -20.43 5.33
CA GLY A 169 -7.89 -21.67 5.47
C GLY A 169 -9.11 -21.62 6.40
N ARG A 170 -9.41 -20.47 7.00
CA ARG A 170 -10.53 -20.33 7.96
C ARG A 170 -11.87 -20.12 7.27
N ALA A 171 -12.92 -20.69 7.81
CA ALA A 171 -14.27 -20.67 7.22
C ALA A 171 -14.84 -19.24 7.04
N ASN A 172 -14.55 -18.34 7.95
CA ASN A 172 -15.01 -16.95 7.96
C ASN A 172 -14.08 -16.02 7.15
N GLU A 173 -12.94 -16.50 6.67
CA GLU A 173 -11.96 -15.74 5.86
C GLU A 173 -12.23 -15.96 4.36
N ASN A 174 -13.48 -15.78 3.94
CA ASN A 174 -13.96 -16.01 2.59
C ASN A 174 -14.13 -14.71 1.77
N VAL A 175 -14.55 -14.84 0.53
CA VAL A 175 -14.75 -13.70 -0.38
C VAL A 175 -15.76 -12.67 0.14
N TYR A 176 -16.80 -13.09 0.86
CA TYR A 176 -17.79 -12.17 1.44
C TYR A 176 -17.18 -11.30 2.53
N GLN A 177 -16.23 -11.86 3.30
CA GLN A 177 -15.47 -11.05 4.26
C GLN A 177 -14.59 -10.01 3.55
N ALA A 178 -13.95 -10.39 2.42
CA ALA A 178 -13.18 -9.45 1.61
C ALA A 178 -14.05 -8.33 1.02
N ILE A 179 -15.26 -8.66 0.54
CA ILE A 179 -16.24 -7.67 0.10
C ILE A 179 -16.63 -6.74 1.25
N GLY A 180 -16.95 -7.28 2.43
CA GLY A 180 -17.25 -6.46 3.61
C GLY A 180 -16.09 -5.58 4.08
N ASP A 181 -14.83 -5.99 3.83
CA ASP A 181 -13.65 -5.21 4.14
C ASP A 181 -13.48 -3.98 3.23
N LEU A 182 -13.89 -4.08 1.96
CA LEU A 182 -13.86 -2.95 1.02
C LEU A 182 -14.74 -1.79 1.49
N GLY A 183 -15.86 -2.07 2.16
CA GLY A 183 -16.71 -1.06 2.76
C GLY A 183 -16.05 -0.24 3.88
N TYR A 184 -14.84 -0.59 4.35
CA TYR A 184 -14.05 0.23 5.27
C TYR A 184 -13.07 1.18 4.57
N LEU A 185 -12.81 0.95 3.28
CA LEU A 185 -11.74 1.59 2.54
C LEU A 185 -12.24 2.44 1.37
N LEU A 186 -13.45 2.16 0.88
CA LEU A 186 -14.07 2.82 -0.27
C LEU A 186 -15.23 3.68 0.18
N ASP A 187 -15.56 4.68 -0.63
CA ASP A 187 -16.75 5.48 -0.46
C ASP A 187 -18.00 4.61 -0.58
N LYS A 188 -19.09 5.06 0.05
CA LYS A 188 -20.37 4.33 0.04
C LYS A 188 -20.86 4.10 -1.40
N ASP A 189 -20.75 5.10 -2.26
CA ASP A 189 -21.16 5.03 -3.66
C ASP A 189 -20.28 4.04 -4.44
N ASP A 190 -18.95 4.12 -4.26
CA ASP A 190 -17.96 3.21 -4.86
C ASP A 190 -18.11 1.74 -4.42
N TYR A 191 -18.66 1.53 -3.23
CA TYR A 191 -18.86 0.19 -2.67
C TYR A 191 -20.18 -0.45 -3.11
N LEU A 192 -21.20 0.36 -3.45
CA LEU A 192 -22.54 -0.10 -3.86
C LEU A 192 -22.68 -0.29 -5.38
N GLU A 193 -21.75 0.23 -6.19
CA GLU A 193 -21.64 -0.03 -7.62
C GLU A 193 -20.97 -1.40 -7.90
#